data_38a37142419e6887c81c60cf2e077958
#
_entry.id   38a37142419e6887c81c60cf2e077958
#
_cell.length_a   1.000
_cell.length_b   1.000
_cell.length_c   1.000
_cell.angle_alpha   90.00
_cell.angle_beta   90.00
_cell.angle_gamma   90.00
#
_symmetry.space_group_name_H-M   'P 1'
#
loop_
_entity.id
_entity.type
_entity.pdbx_description
1 polymer ?
#
loop_
_entity_poly.entity_id
_entity_poly.type
_entity_poly.pdbx_seq_one_letter_code
_entity_poly.pdbx_strand_id
1 'polypeptide(L)'
;MSETPYTATYYVLPAWNEEIALGKVLSDLRTVDPLGHIIVVDDASCDETIKAGESGGACVLPMVAQLGPWGAMQAGMRYAAEKGCWRVITMDADGQHLPSQIARLTDAMNQTDANVVIGACSERGSFLRKFAWNIMKLFSGISAEDLTSGFRLYDRRAIALLVGEEASYLEHQDMGVLARLLGNGMKVVEVDVEMHPRVSGTSRIFNSWPKVLWYMLQTLLLSVSKRRVERVNLEKYKAASAHD
;
A
#
# COMPACT_ATOMS: atom_id res chain seq x y z
N MET A 1 30.94 -13.37 -6.02
CA MET A 1 29.73 -12.58 -5.78
C MET A 1 28.72 -13.06 -6.81
N SER A 2 27.77 -13.90 -6.40
CA SER A 2 26.69 -14.38 -7.27
C SER A 2 25.74 -13.22 -7.56
N GLU A 3 25.63 -12.81 -8.80
CA GLU A 3 24.59 -11.92 -9.28
C GLU A 3 23.25 -12.65 -9.04
N THR A 4 22.54 -12.29 -7.96
CA THR A 4 21.15 -12.67 -7.81
C THR A 4 20.38 -11.96 -8.90
N PRO A 5 19.68 -12.68 -9.79
CA PRO A 5 18.88 -12.03 -10.82
C PRO A 5 17.86 -11.11 -10.14
N TYR A 6 17.68 -9.90 -10.67
CA TYR A 6 16.72 -8.86 -10.23
C TYR A 6 15.26 -9.34 -10.38
N THR A 7 14.89 -10.41 -9.67
CA THR A 7 13.54 -11.01 -9.76
C THR A 7 12.84 -11.07 -8.40
N ALA A 8 13.52 -10.68 -7.32
CA ALA A 8 13.00 -10.84 -5.98
C ALA A 8 11.86 -9.86 -5.71
N THR A 9 10.73 -10.41 -5.27
CA THR A 9 9.60 -9.67 -4.73
C THR A 9 9.81 -9.45 -3.24
N TYR A 10 9.63 -8.21 -2.80
CA TYR A 10 9.67 -7.83 -1.39
C TYR A 10 8.28 -7.45 -0.92
N TYR A 11 7.91 -7.94 0.24
CA TYR A 11 6.66 -7.60 0.93
C TYR A 11 6.97 -6.64 2.05
N VAL A 12 6.36 -5.47 2.05
CA VAL A 12 6.55 -4.44 3.08
C VAL A 12 5.26 -4.29 3.88
N LEU A 13 5.33 -4.63 5.16
CA LEU A 13 4.22 -4.61 6.10
C LEU A 13 4.51 -3.59 7.19
N PRO A 14 3.92 -2.38 7.15
CA PRO A 14 3.94 -1.48 8.30
C PRO A 14 3.09 -2.08 9.43
N ALA A 15 3.65 -2.18 10.62
CA ALA A 15 3.00 -2.76 11.77
C ALA A 15 3.11 -1.82 12.98
N TRP A 16 2.03 -1.67 13.72
CA TRP A 16 2.00 -0.98 15.00
C TRP A 16 0.94 -1.58 15.92
N ASN A 17 1.40 -2.27 16.96
CA ASN A 17 0.58 -3.03 17.88
C ASN A 17 -0.31 -4.06 17.14
N GLU A 18 0.34 -4.95 16.39
CA GLU A 18 -0.31 -5.97 15.56
C GLU A 18 0.15 -7.40 15.98
N GLU A 19 0.57 -7.59 17.23
CA GLU A 19 1.05 -8.88 17.75
C GLU A 19 0.10 -10.05 17.50
N ILE A 20 -1.23 -9.77 17.50
CA ILE A 20 -2.27 -10.80 17.38
C ILE A 20 -2.43 -11.23 15.90
N ALA A 21 -2.39 -10.29 14.96
CA ALA A 21 -2.70 -10.55 13.56
C ALA A 21 -1.47 -10.95 12.74
N LEU A 22 -0.31 -10.36 13.07
CA LEU A 22 0.91 -10.44 12.25
C LEU A 22 1.37 -11.87 11.98
N GLY A 23 1.36 -12.74 13.01
CA GLY A 23 1.80 -14.13 12.85
C GLY A 23 1.02 -14.89 11.78
N LYS A 24 -0.31 -14.69 11.72
CA LYS A 24 -1.15 -15.30 10.68
C LYS A 24 -0.86 -14.72 9.31
N VAL A 25 -0.71 -13.41 9.19
CA VAL A 25 -0.39 -12.73 7.92
C VAL A 25 0.92 -13.26 7.34
N LEU A 26 1.95 -13.42 8.17
CA LEU A 26 3.24 -13.95 7.76
C LEU A 26 3.15 -15.41 7.30
N SER A 27 2.41 -16.25 8.03
CA SER A 27 2.15 -17.64 7.65
C SER A 27 1.42 -17.75 6.32
N ASP A 28 0.38 -16.96 6.12
CA ASP A 28 -0.38 -16.94 4.88
C ASP A 28 0.48 -16.45 3.69
N LEU A 29 1.34 -15.42 3.90
CA LEU A 29 2.31 -14.97 2.90
C LEU A 29 3.30 -16.05 2.52
N ARG A 30 3.87 -16.76 3.49
CA ARG A 30 4.80 -17.88 3.24
C ARG A 30 4.16 -19.02 2.47
N THR A 31 2.86 -19.21 2.62
CA THR A 31 2.10 -20.21 1.86
C THR A 31 1.98 -19.81 0.38
N VAL A 32 1.80 -18.52 0.10
CA VAL A 32 1.65 -18.00 -1.27
C VAL A 32 3.00 -17.80 -1.95
N ASP A 33 3.98 -17.28 -1.23
CA ASP A 33 5.35 -17.06 -1.74
C ASP A 33 6.39 -17.49 -0.70
N PRO A 34 6.80 -18.78 -0.69
CA PRO A 34 7.78 -19.30 0.26
C PRO A 34 9.15 -18.62 0.16
N LEU A 35 9.52 -18.08 -1.00
CA LEU A 35 10.81 -17.45 -1.28
C LEU A 35 10.77 -15.92 -1.21
N GLY A 36 9.60 -15.34 -1.04
CA GLY A 36 9.42 -13.89 -0.95
C GLY A 36 10.16 -13.28 0.25
N HIS A 37 10.73 -12.10 0.07
CA HIS A 37 11.41 -11.37 1.14
C HIS A 37 10.41 -10.53 1.92
N ILE A 38 10.13 -10.90 3.17
CA ILE A 38 9.15 -10.21 4.01
C ILE A 38 9.89 -9.23 4.93
N ILE A 39 9.48 -7.96 4.87
CA ILE A 39 9.96 -6.87 5.72
C ILE A 39 8.77 -6.39 6.56
N VAL A 40 8.88 -6.53 7.87
CA VAL A 40 7.95 -5.91 8.82
C VAL A 40 8.60 -4.64 9.33
N VAL A 41 7.96 -3.49 9.13
CA VAL A 41 8.43 -2.22 9.69
C VAL A 41 7.60 -1.93 10.93
N ASP A 42 8.21 -2.12 12.08
CA ASP A 42 7.58 -1.84 13.37
C ASP A 42 7.61 -0.34 13.67
N ASP A 43 6.46 0.29 13.64
CA ASP A 43 6.29 1.74 13.80
C ASP A 43 6.23 2.15 15.28
N ALA A 44 7.22 1.74 16.07
CA ALA A 44 7.36 1.95 17.51
C ALA A 44 6.18 1.34 18.30
N SER A 45 5.95 0.04 18.14
CA SER A 45 4.96 -0.72 18.92
C SER A 45 5.36 -0.82 20.40
N CYS A 46 4.35 -0.98 21.27
CA CYS A 46 4.52 -1.24 22.69
C CYS A 46 4.08 -2.66 23.12
N ASP A 47 3.69 -3.50 22.17
CA ASP A 47 3.34 -4.90 22.35
C ASP A 47 4.42 -5.83 21.78
N GLU A 48 4.14 -7.11 21.63
CA GLU A 48 5.08 -8.12 21.12
C GLU A 48 5.14 -8.18 19.57
N THR A 49 4.78 -7.09 18.85
CA THR A 49 4.79 -7.05 17.38
C THR A 49 6.14 -7.43 16.78
N ILE A 50 7.25 -6.91 17.33
CA ILE A 50 8.61 -7.24 16.87
C ILE A 50 8.85 -8.74 16.95
N LYS A 51 8.58 -9.35 18.11
CA LYS A 51 8.77 -10.77 18.34
C LYS A 51 7.89 -11.63 17.44
N ALA A 52 6.64 -11.21 17.20
CA ALA A 52 5.75 -11.88 16.26
C ALA A 52 6.31 -11.85 14.82
N GLY A 53 6.88 -10.72 14.40
CA GLY A 53 7.55 -10.58 13.11
C GLY A 53 8.76 -11.48 12.95
N GLU A 54 9.67 -11.47 13.93
CA GLU A 54 10.87 -12.30 13.95
C GLU A 54 10.53 -13.80 13.96
N SER A 55 9.57 -14.20 14.81
CA SER A 55 9.09 -15.58 14.90
C SER A 55 8.44 -16.08 13.61
N GLY A 56 7.82 -15.17 12.83
CA GLY A 56 7.27 -15.45 11.50
C GLY A 56 8.32 -15.45 10.38
N GLY A 57 9.61 -15.30 10.71
CA GLY A 57 10.72 -15.32 9.76
C GLY A 57 10.79 -14.10 8.85
N ALA A 58 10.26 -12.96 9.29
CA ALA A 58 10.39 -11.68 8.61
C ALA A 58 11.68 -10.93 9.02
N CYS A 59 12.19 -10.08 8.13
CA CYS A 59 13.16 -9.06 8.49
C CYS A 59 12.42 -7.92 9.18
N VAL A 60 12.64 -7.72 10.48
CA VAL A 60 11.98 -6.66 11.24
C VAL A 60 12.86 -5.42 11.28
N LEU A 61 12.27 -4.27 10.92
CA LEU A 61 12.89 -2.95 11.00
C LEU A 61 12.19 -2.16 12.12
N PRO A 62 12.76 -2.10 13.34
CA PRO A 62 12.17 -1.33 14.43
C PRO A 62 12.45 0.16 14.27
N MET A 63 11.38 0.98 14.29
CA MET A 63 11.51 2.44 14.28
C MET A 63 11.60 2.97 15.71
N VAL A 64 12.46 3.98 15.91
CA VAL A 64 12.65 4.61 17.24
C VAL A 64 11.50 5.55 17.62
N ALA A 65 10.68 5.96 16.65
CA ALA A 65 9.50 6.80 16.84
C ALA A 65 8.48 6.49 15.77
N GLN A 66 7.21 6.78 16.03
CA GLN A 66 6.14 6.62 15.05
C GLN A 66 6.35 7.55 13.84
N LEU A 67 6.47 6.94 12.68
CA LEU A 67 6.55 7.62 11.39
C LEU A 67 5.18 7.68 10.68
N GLY A 68 4.21 6.95 11.19
CA GLY A 68 2.92 6.71 10.55
C GLY A 68 2.99 5.73 9.38
N PRO A 69 1.83 5.32 8.85
CA PRO A 69 1.77 4.24 7.85
C PRO A 69 2.64 4.48 6.61
N TRP A 70 2.65 5.71 6.09
CA TRP A 70 3.47 6.03 4.92
C TRP A 70 4.96 6.04 5.24
N GLY A 71 5.37 6.65 6.35
CA GLY A 71 6.79 6.71 6.74
C GLY A 71 7.36 5.32 6.99
N ALA A 72 6.63 4.46 7.70
CA ALA A 72 7.00 3.06 7.91
C ALA A 72 7.09 2.29 6.57
N MET A 73 6.11 2.48 5.70
CA MET A 73 6.11 1.85 4.38
C MET A 73 7.28 2.30 3.52
N GLN A 74 7.59 3.61 3.51
CA GLN A 74 8.72 4.16 2.79
C GLN A 74 10.06 3.64 3.35
N ALA A 75 10.20 3.48 4.67
CA ALA A 75 11.39 2.90 5.28
C ALA A 75 11.62 1.45 4.78
N GLY A 76 10.58 0.64 4.75
CA GLY A 76 10.63 -0.71 4.20
C GLY A 76 10.96 -0.74 2.69
N MET A 77 10.38 0.17 1.90
CA MET A 77 10.70 0.30 0.48
C MET A 77 12.16 0.71 0.25
N ARG A 78 12.70 1.61 1.06
CA ARG A 78 14.13 2.01 0.99
C ARG A 78 15.03 0.82 1.25
N TYR A 79 14.76 0.07 2.31
CA TYR A 79 15.50 -1.13 2.61
C TYR A 79 15.43 -2.16 1.47
N ALA A 80 14.23 -2.41 0.91
CA ALA A 80 14.06 -3.30 -0.23
C ALA A 80 14.84 -2.82 -1.47
N ALA A 81 14.84 -1.51 -1.73
CA ALA A 81 15.59 -0.91 -2.85
C ALA A 81 17.12 -1.07 -2.68
N GLU A 82 17.64 -0.88 -1.46
CA GLU A 82 19.06 -1.12 -1.13
C GLU A 82 19.46 -2.59 -1.32
N LYS A 83 18.51 -3.52 -1.11
CA LYS A 83 18.70 -4.95 -1.37
C LYS A 83 18.51 -5.34 -2.85
N GLY A 84 18.23 -4.37 -3.72
CA GLY A 84 18.09 -4.61 -5.17
C GLY A 84 16.74 -5.24 -5.55
N CYS A 85 15.66 -4.91 -4.88
CA CYS A 85 14.35 -5.44 -5.19
C CYS A 85 13.93 -5.14 -6.64
N TRP A 86 13.17 -6.06 -7.25
CA TRP A 86 12.53 -5.86 -8.54
C TRP A 86 11.13 -5.29 -8.39
N ARG A 87 10.41 -5.78 -7.41
CA ARG A 87 9.02 -5.41 -7.08
C ARG A 87 8.86 -5.28 -5.57
N VAL A 88 7.98 -4.37 -5.16
CA VAL A 88 7.53 -4.27 -3.77
C VAL A 88 6.02 -4.41 -3.74
N ILE A 89 5.52 -5.26 -2.86
CA ILE A 89 4.11 -5.36 -2.51
C ILE A 89 3.96 -4.82 -1.10
N THR A 90 3.12 -3.80 -0.94
CA THR A 90 2.74 -3.29 0.38
C THR A 90 1.47 -3.94 0.85
N MET A 91 1.39 -4.27 2.14
CA MET A 91 0.21 -4.89 2.78
C MET A 91 0.11 -4.41 4.22
N ASP A 92 -1.11 -4.23 4.71
CA ASP A 92 -1.33 -3.97 6.13
C ASP A 92 -1.09 -5.24 6.97
N ALA A 93 -0.56 -5.09 8.19
CA ALA A 93 -0.25 -6.20 9.09
C ALA A 93 -1.48 -6.70 9.89
N ASP A 94 -2.66 -6.10 9.70
CA ASP A 94 -3.89 -6.33 10.46
C ASP A 94 -4.76 -7.51 9.96
N GLY A 95 -4.29 -8.20 8.93
CA GLY A 95 -4.98 -9.36 8.34
C GLY A 95 -6.15 -9.05 7.41
N GLN A 96 -6.36 -7.78 7.04
CA GLN A 96 -7.42 -7.42 6.09
C GLN A 96 -7.06 -7.78 4.65
N HIS A 97 -5.80 -7.61 4.27
CA HIS A 97 -5.30 -7.95 2.93
C HIS A 97 -5.00 -9.44 2.85
N LEU A 98 -5.60 -10.11 1.85
CA LEU A 98 -5.41 -11.54 1.63
C LEU A 98 -4.19 -11.80 0.74
N PRO A 99 -3.17 -12.54 1.21
CA PRO A 99 -2.04 -12.93 0.37
C PRO A 99 -2.45 -13.69 -0.90
N SER A 100 -3.55 -14.45 -0.87
CA SER A 100 -4.09 -15.14 -2.04
C SER A 100 -4.47 -14.22 -3.20
N GLN A 101 -4.69 -12.93 -2.94
CA GLN A 101 -5.00 -11.94 -3.98
C GLN A 101 -3.75 -11.35 -4.66
N ILE A 102 -2.53 -11.67 -4.20
CA ILE A 102 -1.27 -11.19 -4.79
C ILE A 102 -1.16 -11.55 -6.26
N ALA A 103 -1.62 -12.74 -6.65
CA ALA A 103 -1.62 -13.17 -8.04
C ALA A 103 -2.38 -12.18 -8.94
N ARG A 104 -3.54 -11.66 -8.48
CA ARG A 104 -4.33 -10.68 -9.25
C ARG A 104 -3.57 -9.37 -9.50
N LEU A 105 -2.80 -8.89 -8.51
CA LEU A 105 -1.97 -7.69 -8.68
C LEU A 105 -0.85 -7.96 -9.69
N THR A 106 -0.20 -9.11 -9.57
CA THR A 106 0.91 -9.51 -10.45
C THR A 106 0.44 -9.69 -11.89
N ASP A 107 -0.69 -10.36 -12.10
CA ASP A 107 -1.30 -10.58 -13.42
C ASP A 107 -1.70 -9.24 -14.05
N ALA A 108 -2.34 -8.36 -13.28
CA ALA A 108 -2.71 -7.03 -13.75
C ALA A 108 -1.46 -6.23 -14.17
N MET A 109 -0.38 -6.23 -13.38
CA MET A 109 0.86 -5.57 -13.75
C MET A 109 1.45 -6.12 -15.05
N ASN A 110 1.53 -7.44 -15.18
CA ASN A 110 2.13 -8.09 -16.34
C ASN A 110 1.31 -7.90 -17.63
N GLN A 111 -0.04 -7.83 -17.53
CA GLN A 111 -0.91 -7.69 -18.69
C GLN A 111 -1.11 -6.26 -19.14
N THR A 112 -0.92 -5.30 -18.23
CA THR A 112 -1.15 -3.88 -18.52
C THR A 112 0.13 -3.08 -18.67
N ASP A 113 1.30 -3.63 -18.39
CA ASP A 113 2.57 -2.90 -18.24
C ASP A 113 2.46 -1.73 -17.25
N ALA A 114 1.66 -1.90 -16.20
CA ALA A 114 1.50 -0.89 -15.17
C ALA A 114 2.75 -0.79 -14.30
N ASN A 115 3.07 0.44 -13.87
CA ASN A 115 4.12 0.67 -12.89
C ASN A 115 3.62 0.44 -11.45
N VAL A 116 2.31 0.64 -11.25
CA VAL A 116 1.66 0.45 -9.96
C VAL A 116 0.30 -0.22 -10.15
N VAL A 117 0.02 -1.23 -9.34
CA VAL A 117 -1.30 -1.86 -9.27
C VAL A 117 -1.86 -1.70 -7.86
N ILE A 118 -3.09 -1.22 -7.75
CA ILE A 118 -3.82 -1.02 -6.50
C ILE A 118 -4.86 -2.12 -6.38
N GLY A 119 -4.82 -2.90 -5.30
CA GLY A 119 -5.89 -3.80 -4.93
C GLY A 119 -7.03 -2.99 -4.32
N ALA A 120 -8.12 -2.85 -5.04
CA ALA A 120 -9.31 -2.11 -4.61
C ALA A 120 -10.38 -3.07 -4.09
N CYS A 121 -11.04 -2.72 -2.97
CA CYS A 121 -12.20 -3.43 -2.47
C CYS A 121 -13.40 -2.48 -2.48
N SER A 122 -14.17 -2.50 -3.57
CA SER A 122 -15.31 -1.60 -3.80
C SER A 122 -16.45 -1.79 -2.79
N GLU A 123 -16.55 -2.98 -2.18
CA GLU A 123 -17.54 -3.28 -1.15
C GLU A 123 -17.18 -2.67 0.20
N ARG A 124 -15.90 -2.31 0.40
CA ARG A 124 -15.37 -1.77 1.64
C ARG A 124 -15.59 -0.26 1.74
N GLY A 125 -16.57 0.14 2.49
CA GLY A 125 -16.67 1.56 2.84
C GLY A 125 -18.01 1.93 3.45
N SER A 126 -17.95 2.62 4.60
CA SER A 126 -19.11 3.31 5.14
C SER A 126 -19.57 4.38 4.14
N PHE A 127 -20.84 4.75 4.18
CA PHE A 127 -21.40 5.84 3.38
C PHE A 127 -20.55 7.12 3.44
N LEU A 128 -19.96 7.41 4.60
CA LEU A 128 -19.08 8.57 4.84
C LEU A 128 -17.77 8.47 4.07
N ARG A 129 -17.16 7.29 3.99
CA ARG A 129 -15.94 7.07 3.20
C ARG A 129 -16.23 7.28 1.72
N LYS A 130 -17.32 6.73 1.20
CA LYS A 130 -17.74 6.93 -0.20
C LYS A 130 -18.02 8.41 -0.51
N PHE A 131 -18.62 9.14 0.43
CA PHE A 131 -18.85 10.57 0.29
C PHE A 131 -17.52 11.36 0.26
N ALA A 132 -16.60 11.07 1.19
CA ALA A 132 -15.28 11.69 1.21
C ALA A 132 -14.51 11.41 -0.10
N TRP A 133 -14.55 10.18 -0.61
CA TRP A 133 -13.93 9.83 -1.88
C TRP A 133 -14.52 10.59 -3.08
N ASN A 134 -15.83 10.77 -3.15
CA ASN A 134 -16.44 11.55 -4.22
C ASN A 134 -15.98 13.01 -4.21
N ILE A 135 -15.86 13.60 -3.02
CA ILE A 135 -15.29 14.95 -2.86
C ILE A 135 -13.83 14.97 -3.32
N MET A 136 -13.03 14.00 -2.86
CA MET A 136 -11.61 13.91 -3.24
C MET A 136 -11.43 13.74 -4.75
N LYS A 137 -12.23 12.89 -5.40
CA LYS A 137 -12.24 12.72 -6.87
C LYS A 137 -12.54 14.04 -7.60
N LEU A 138 -13.50 14.82 -7.07
CA LEU A 138 -13.88 16.10 -7.67
C LEU A 138 -12.74 17.11 -7.64
N PHE A 139 -11.98 17.18 -6.55
CA PHE A 139 -10.92 18.18 -6.36
C PHE A 139 -9.55 17.74 -6.88
N SER A 140 -9.23 16.44 -6.79
CA SER A 140 -7.93 15.92 -7.24
C SER A 140 -7.87 15.64 -8.74
N GLY A 141 -9.02 15.42 -9.37
CA GLY A 141 -9.08 14.93 -10.75
C GLY A 141 -8.69 13.45 -10.92
N ILE A 142 -8.35 12.74 -9.84
CA ILE A 142 -8.00 11.31 -9.87
C ILE A 142 -9.25 10.50 -9.54
N SER A 143 -9.69 9.67 -10.49
CA SER A 143 -10.82 8.76 -10.29
C SER A 143 -10.29 7.36 -9.99
N ALA A 144 -10.26 7.00 -8.72
CA ALA A 144 -9.93 5.65 -8.24
C ALA A 144 -11.10 5.11 -7.39
N GLU A 145 -11.25 3.79 -7.31
CA GLU A 145 -12.32 3.18 -6.51
C GLU A 145 -11.94 3.07 -5.03
N ASP A 146 -10.68 2.71 -4.74
CA ASP A 146 -10.16 2.68 -3.37
C ASP A 146 -8.81 3.39 -3.27
N LEU A 147 -8.84 4.71 -3.15
CA LEU A 147 -7.66 5.55 -2.97
C LEU A 147 -6.86 5.23 -1.70
N THR A 148 -7.51 4.64 -0.69
CA THR A 148 -6.94 4.42 0.63
C THR A 148 -6.40 3.01 0.84
N SER A 149 -6.48 2.14 -0.18
CA SER A 149 -5.94 0.78 -0.07
C SER A 149 -4.43 0.81 0.12
N GLY A 150 -3.95 0.12 1.16
CA GLY A 150 -2.53 -0.14 1.41
C GLY A 150 -2.00 -1.34 0.61
N PHE A 151 -2.88 -2.09 -0.05
CA PHE A 151 -2.50 -3.26 -0.84
C PHE A 151 -2.12 -2.87 -2.25
N ARG A 152 -0.83 -2.68 -2.48
CA ARG A 152 -0.31 -2.18 -3.77
C ARG A 152 0.93 -2.94 -4.20
N LEU A 153 1.06 -3.15 -5.50
CA LEU A 153 2.27 -3.66 -6.14
C LEU A 153 2.95 -2.50 -6.90
N TYR A 154 4.24 -2.35 -6.68
CA TYR A 154 5.08 -1.33 -7.30
C TYR A 154 6.20 -1.99 -8.11
N ASP A 155 6.45 -1.48 -9.31
CA ASP A 155 7.63 -1.84 -10.09
C ASP A 155 8.88 -1.06 -9.64
N ARG A 156 10.04 -1.40 -10.21
CA ARG A 156 11.31 -0.75 -9.89
C ARG A 156 11.31 0.76 -10.15
N ARG A 157 10.59 1.24 -11.19
CA ARG A 157 10.53 2.67 -11.54
C ARG A 157 9.73 3.45 -10.52
N ALA A 158 8.59 2.91 -10.11
CA ALA A 158 7.75 3.50 -9.08
C ALA A 158 8.48 3.50 -7.72
N ILE A 159 9.17 2.40 -7.36
CA ILE A 159 9.97 2.32 -6.15
C ILE A 159 11.05 3.40 -6.14
N ALA A 160 11.83 3.54 -7.21
CA ALA A 160 12.89 4.55 -7.31
C ALA A 160 12.37 5.99 -7.08
N LEU A 161 11.15 6.29 -7.55
CA LEU A 161 10.50 7.58 -7.34
C LEU A 161 10.04 7.76 -5.88
N LEU A 162 9.57 6.70 -5.22
CA LEU A 162 8.96 6.77 -3.89
C LEU A 162 9.96 6.66 -2.74
N VAL A 163 11.15 6.11 -2.96
CA VAL A 163 12.22 6.08 -1.93
C VAL A 163 12.99 7.39 -1.83
N GLY A 164 12.81 8.31 -2.77
CA GLY A 164 13.46 9.62 -2.77
C GLY A 164 13.01 10.52 -1.60
N GLU A 165 13.83 11.51 -1.25
CA GLU A 165 13.59 12.43 -0.13
C GLU A 165 12.26 13.19 -0.26
N GLU A 166 11.93 13.62 -1.47
CA GLU A 166 10.69 14.38 -1.71
C GLU A 166 9.41 13.60 -1.38
N ALA A 167 9.46 12.26 -1.43
CA ALA A 167 8.33 11.42 -1.04
C ALA A 167 8.18 11.31 0.48
N SER A 168 9.19 11.69 1.27
CA SER A 168 9.13 11.69 2.75
C SER A 168 8.23 12.80 3.30
N TYR A 169 7.96 13.83 2.49
CA TYR A 169 7.03 14.91 2.88
C TYR A 169 5.55 14.55 2.65
N LEU A 170 5.28 13.32 2.17
CA LEU A 170 3.91 12.83 2.03
C LEU A 170 3.48 12.24 3.38
N GLU A 171 2.33 12.69 3.88
CA GLU A 171 1.83 12.20 5.18
C GLU A 171 1.10 10.86 5.06
N HIS A 172 0.52 10.58 3.88
CA HIS A 172 -0.30 9.39 3.66
C HIS A 172 -0.02 8.75 2.30
N GLN A 173 -0.20 7.43 2.22
CA GLN A 173 0.00 6.63 1.00
C GLN A 173 -1.05 6.88 -0.10
N ASP A 174 -1.99 7.74 0.12
CA ASP A 174 -3.15 7.96 -0.74
C ASP A 174 -2.90 8.95 -1.89
N MET A 175 -3.60 10.08 -1.87
CA MET A 175 -3.60 11.07 -2.93
C MET A 175 -2.22 11.66 -3.24
N GLY A 176 -1.40 11.90 -2.21
CA GLY A 176 -0.08 12.50 -2.38
C GLY A 176 0.85 11.60 -3.20
N VAL A 177 0.87 10.31 -2.86
CA VAL A 177 1.65 9.28 -3.56
C VAL A 177 1.13 9.09 -4.99
N LEU A 178 -0.18 8.99 -5.18
CA LEU A 178 -0.78 8.85 -6.51
C LEU A 178 -0.53 10.06 -7.40
N ALA A 179 -0.70 11.27 -6.87
CA ALA A 179 -0.40 12.49 -7.62
C ALA A 179 1.08 12.57 -8.04
N ARG A 180 2.00 12.10 -7.18
CA ARG A 180 3.42 12.04 -7.51
C ARG A 180 3.71 11.02 -8.61
N LEU A 181 3.13 9.82 -8.52
CA LEU A 181 3.28 8.76 -9.53
C LEU A 181 2.74 9.21 -10.88
N LEU A 182 1.49 9.66 -10.93
CA LEU A 182 0.83 10.11 -12.16
C LEU A 182 1.51 11.35 -12.77
N GLY A 183 1.92 12.31 -11.91
CA GLY A 183 2.66 13.51 -12.36
C GLY A 183 4.04 13.20 -12.97
N ASN A 184 4.60 12.02 -12.70
CA ASN A 184 5.83 11.51 -13.32
C ASN A 184 5.56 10.50 -14.44
N GLY A 185 4.33 10.45 -14.98
CA GLY A 185 3.97 9.61 -16.12
C GLY A 185 3.92 8.12 -15.81
N MET A 186 3.78 7.73 -14.54
CA MET A 186 3.62 6.32 -14.17
C MET A 186 2.21 5.85 -14.50
N LYS A 187 2.12 4.66 -15.09
CA LYS A 187 0.84 3.99 -15.33
C LYS A 187 0.38 3.31 -14.03
N VAL A 188 -0.79 3.71 -13.54
CA VAL A 188 -1.43 3.15 -12.34
C VAL A 188 -2.74 2.50 -12.75
N VAL A 189 -2.98 1.26 -12.32
CA VAL A 189 -4.23 0.52 -12.57
C VAL A 189 -4.81 0.02 -11.25
N GLU A 190 -6.10 -0.21 -11.24
CA GLU A 190 -6.80 -0.84 -10.12
C GLU A 190 -7.26 -2.24 -10.51
N VAL A 191 -7.25 -3.14 -9.54
CA VAL A 191 -7.80 -4.50 -9.66
C VAL A 191 -8.68 -4.80 -8.47
N ASP A 192 -9.84 -5.38 -8.72
CA ASP A 192 -10.73 -5.80 -7.63
C ASP A 192 -10.09 -6.96 -6.85
N VAL A 193 -10.03 -6.81 -5.53
CA VAL A 193 -9.52 -7.82 -4.62
C VAL A 193 -10.50 -8.07 -3.47
N GLU A 194 -10.51 -9.28 -2.98
CA GLU A 194 -11.22 -9.63 -1.76
C GLU A 194 -10.41 -9.19 -0.53
N MET A 195 -11.10 -8.71 0.49
CA MET A 195 -10.51 -8.34 1.77
C MET A 195 -11.32 -8.90 2.92
N HIS A 196 -10.64 -9.28 4.00
CA HIS A 196 -11.31 -9.68 5.23
C HIS A 196 -11.65 -8.47 6.12
N PRO A 197 -12.65 -8.63 7.02
CA PRO A 197 -12.79 -7.72 8.14
C PRO A 197 -11.51 -7.72 8.98
N ARG A 198 -11.16 -6.58 9.59
CA ARG A 198 -10.00 -6.48 10.48
C ARG A 198 -10.12 -7.48 11.63
N VAL A 199 -9.02 -8.18 11.94
CA VAL A 199 -8.98 -9.17 13.01
C VAL A 199 -9.09 -8.52 14.38
N SER A 200 -8.45 -7.35 14.57
CA SER A 200 -8.44 -6.59 15.82
C SER A 200 -8.36 -5.07 15.61
N GLY A 201 -8.82 -4.30 16.59
CA GLY A 201 -8.69 -2.85 16.60
C GLY A 201 -9.73 -2.07 15.77
N THR A 202 -9.67 -0.74 15.85
CA THR A 202 -10.52 0.19 15.11
C THR A 202 -9.72 0.96 14.07
N SER A 203 -10.38 1.40 12.97
CA SER A 203 -9.72 2.23 11.95
C SER A 203 -9.16 3.50 12.57
N ARG A 204 -7.88 3.81 12.34
CA ARG A 204 -7.19 4.96 12.93
C ARG A 204 -7.62 6.30 12.33
N ILE A 205 -7.95 6.31 11.06
CA ILE A 205 -8.32 7.53 10.32
C ILE A 205 -9.83 7.78 10.42
N PHE A 206 -10.64 6.72 10.27
CA PHE A 206 -12.09 6.84 10.15
C PHE A 206 -12.86 6.55 11.45
N ASN A 207 -12.21 6.63 12.61
CA ASN A 207 -12.86 6.43 13.91
C ASN A 207 -13.43 7.71 14.54
N SER A 208 -13.14 8.90 13.99
CA SER A 208 -13.68 10.15 14.51
C SER A 208 -13.84 11.22 13.42
N TRP A 209 -14.94 11.97 13.47
CA TRP A 209 -15.25 13.07 12.56
C TRP A 209 -14.14 14.14 12.44
N PRO A 210 -13.54 14.61 13.55
CA PRO A 210 -12.47 15.61 13.45
C PRO A 210 -11.26 15.13 12.66
N LYS A 211 -10.89 13.86 12.82
CA LYS A 211 -9.77 13.26 12.06
C LYS A 211 -10.08 13.15 10.57
N VAL A 212 -11.30 12.73 10.22
CA VAL A 212 -11.75 12.65 8.83
C VAL A 212 -11.77 14.04 8.20
N LEU A 213 -12.29 15.03 8.90
CA LEU A 213 -12.36 16.42 8.42
C LEU A 213 -10.95 17.01 8.22
N TRP A 214 -10.05 16.78 9.17
CA TRP A 214 -8.65 17.20 9.08
C TRP A 214 -7.95 16.56 7.87
N TYR A 215 -8.12 15.26 7.70
CA TYR A 215 -7.61 14.53 6.54
C TYR A 215 -8.15 15.08 5.21
N MET A 216 -9.45 15.36 5.13
CA MET A 216 -10.06 15.98 3.95
C MET A 216 -9.50 17.37 3.67
N LEU A 217 -9.29 18.19 4.71
CA LEU A 217 -8.73 19.54 4.59
C LEU A 217 -7.29 19.48 4.07
N GLN A 218 -6.45 18.62 4.63
CA GLN A 218 -5.07 18.44 4.18
C GLN A 218 -5.05 17.99 2.71
N THR A 219 -5.87 17.01 2.34
CA THR A 219 -5.96 16.51 0.95
C THR A 219 -6.42 17.60 0.00
N LEU A 220 -7.39 18.43 0.40
CA LEU A 220 -7.87 19.57 -0.37
C LEU A 220 -6.76 20.60 -0.59
N LEU A 221 -6.03 20.97 0.46
CA LEU A 221 -4.92 21.92 0.39
C LEU A 221 -3.81 21.41 -0.53
N LEU A 222 -3.45 20.12 -0.45
CA LEU A 222 -2.48 19.49 -1.33
C LEU A 222 -2.97 19.48 -2.80
N SER A 223 -4.25 19.22 -3.02
CA SER A 223 -4.84 19.22 -4.38
C SER A 223 -4.85 20.61 -5.01
N VAL A 224 -5.10 21.65 -4.23
CA VAL A 224 -5.09 23.05 -4.70
C VAL A 224 -3.67 23.58 -4.91
N SER A 225 -2.71 23.18 -4.06
CA SER A 225 -1.31 23.65 -4.15
C SER A 225 -0.56 23.06 -5.35
N LYS A 226 -0.91 21.85 -5.77
CA LYS A 226 -0.35 21.20 -6.97
C LYS A 226 -1.23 21.53 -8.18
N ARG A 227 -0.99 22.69 -8.80
CA ARG A 227 -1.68 23.13 -10.02
C ARG A 227 -1.60 22.08 -11.12
N ARG A 228 -2.79 21.60 -11.57
CA ARG A 228 -3.04 20.78 -12.75
C ARG A 228 -2.39 19.38 -12.74
N VAL A 229 -2.96 18.48 -12.00
CA VAL A 229 -3.04 17.10 -12.50
C VAL A 229 -4.22 17.10 -13.49
N GLU A 230 -3.97 16.82 -14.78
CA GLU A 230 -5.04 16.56 -15.74
C GLU A 230 -5.95 15.47 -15.15
N ARG A 231 -7.26 15.55 -15.42
CA ARG A 231 -8.20 14.53 -14.91
C ARG A 231 -7.76 13.16 -15.44
N VAL A 232 -7.28 12.30 -14.53
CA VAL A 232 -6.83 10.96 -14.86
C VAL A 232 -7.83 9.96 -14.29
N ASN A 233 -8.47 9.22 -15.18
CA ASN A 233 -9.23 8.04 -14.79
C ASN A 233 -8.25 6.86 -14.75
N LEU A 234 -8.12 6.21 -13.60
CA LEU A 234 -7.32 5.00 -13.52
C LEU A 234 -8.00 3.89 -14.33
N GLU A 235 -7.18 3.20 -15.11
CA GLU A 235 -7.64 2.02 -15.85
C GLU A 235 -8.00 0.91 -14.85
N LYS A 236 -9.19 0.33 -15.00
CA LYS A 236 -9.59 -0.84 -14.23
C LYS A 236 -9.25 -2.10 -15.00
N TYR A 237 -8.37 -2.90 -14.42
CA TYR A 237 -8.08 -4.23 -14.94
C TYR A 237 -9.27 -5.16 -14.65
N LYS A 238 -9.90 -5.62 -15.72
CA LYS A 238 -10.90 -6.68 -15.64
C LYS A 238 -10.19 -7.98 -15.99
N ALA A 239 -10.03 -8.88 -15.00
CA ALA A 239 -9.58 -10.23 -15.29
C ALA A 239 -10.49 -10.80 -16.38
N ALA A 240 -9.90 -11.39 -17.42
CA ALA A 240 -10.68 -12.12 -18.40
C ALA A 240 -11.51 -13.15 -17.64
N SER A 241 -12.83 -13.13 -17.81
CA SER A 241 -13.72 -14.11 -17.22
C SER A 241 -13.21 -15.49 -17.64
N ALA A 242 -12.82 -16.30 -16.66
CA ALA A 242 -12.59 -17.72 -16.87
C ALA A 242 -13.94 -18.36 -17.21
N HIS A 243 -14.29 -18.29 -18.51
CA HIS A 243 -15.36 -19.07 -19.13
C HIS A 243 -14.83 -19.49 -20.48
N ASP A 244 -14.35 -20.72 -20.48
CA ASP A 244 -14.74 -21.80 -21.38
C ASP A 244 -14.15 -23.13 -20.85
#